data_621be3f977ad3a1746599a7dcf813ae6
#
_entry.id   621be3f977ad3a1746599a7dcf813ae6
#
_cell.length_a   1.000
_cell.length_b   1.000
_cell.length_c   1.000
_cell.angle_alpha   90.00
_cell.angle_beta   90.00
_cell.angle_gamma   90.00
#
_symmetry.space_group_name_H-M   'P 1'
#
loop_
_entity.id
_entity.type
_entity.pdbx_description
1 polymer ?
#
loop_
_entity_poly.entity_id
_entity_poly.type
_entity_poly.pdbx_seq_one_letter_code
_entity_poly.pdbx_strand_id
1 'polypeptide(L)'
;MLTGRANTICIYRILSEHSDECHPLSINELIEYLKCEYGLSIDRRTVYSSIDTLKELDYDISTYDENKRGYYLRTRVLSIADVRLICDAMYSLYSVSNKQTNELVERLQSILSEHSRQYFKHLTSISVSRKTDNSSVFKNIGSIDQAISKRVKISFIYMQYGLDKKLHPRRNELYIVSPYSMVCENGNYYLLCVKDGKSELSHYRIDLIKDVRILATRVESKVSAFDIASAKKAVYAFAGKPEEITLRCHRRMISGLIDRFGTEPKIQKLDDSHFIARIKAVPQGMLFWTMQYLSDVEILEPASLRQQAIDMIKSNPYNV
;
A
#
# COMPACT_ATOMS: atom_id res chain seq x y z
N MET A 1 34.88 9.91 -22.28
CA MET A 1 35.47 8.60 -21.86
C MET A 1 35.40 8.50 -20.35
N LEU A 2 34.89 7.39 -19.85
CA LEU A 2 34.94 7.08 -18.40
C LEU A 2 36.41 6.88 -17.99
N THR A 3 36.80 7.45 -16.87
CA THR A 3 38.17 7.31 -16.32
C THR A 3 38.30 6.02 -15.52
N GLY A 4 39.53 5.53 -15.26
CA GLY A 4 39.76 4.33 -14.43
C GLY A 4 39.09 4.34 -13.05
N ARG A 5 38.72 5.52 -12.54
CA ARG A 5 37.94 5.69 -11.29
C ARG A 5 36.50 5.17 -11.37
N ALA A 6 35.97 4.97 -12.58
CA ALA A 6 34.62 4.45 -12.80
C ALA A 6 34.55 2.91 -12.78
N ASN A 7 35.69 2.21 -12.86
CA ASN A 7 35.75 0.75 -13.01
C ASN A 7 34.95 0.00 -11.94
N THR A 8 35.15 0.34 -10.68
CA THR A 8 34.47 -0.30 -9.53
C THR A 8 32.96 -0.14 -9.60
N ILE A 9 32.47 1.06 -9.97
CA ILE A 9 31.04 1.33 -10.11
C ILE A 9 30.45 0.55 -11.29
N CYS A 10 31.17 0.48 -12.42
CA CYS A 10 30.72 -0.28 -13.59
C CYS A 10 30.68 -1.78 -13.30
N ILE A 11 31.67 -2.33 -12.60
CA ILE A 11 31.68 -3.75 -12.16
C ILE A 11 30.51 -4.03 -11.22
N TYR A 12 30.25 -3.14 -10.25
CA TYR A 12 29.07 -3.27 -9.38
C TYR A 12 27.76 -3.30 -10.17
N ARG A 13 27.60 -2.43 -11.16
CA ARG A 13 26.42 -2.41 -12.04
C ARG A 13 26.27 -3.70 -12.83
N ILE A 14 27.34 -4.18 -13.44
CA ILE A 14 27.33 -5.43 -14.20
C ILE A 14 26.95 -6.60 -13.29
N LEU A 15 27.57 -6.74 -12.11
CA LEU A 15 27.21 -7.77 -11.15
C LEU A 15 25.76 -7.64 -10.68
N SER A 16 25.29 -6.42 -10.49
CA SER A 16 23.89 -6.15 -10.10
C SER A 16 22.89 -6.55 -11.18
N GLU A 17 23.20 -6.30 -12.44
CA GLU A 17 22.29 -6.50 -13.57
C GLU A 17 22.37 -7.93 -14.12
N HIS A 18 23.57 -8.46 -14.34
CA HIS A 18 23.79 -9.68 -15.11
C HIS A 18 24.19 -10.88 -14.28
N SER A 19 24.28 -10.78 -12.96
CA SER A 19 24.65 -11.94 -12.12
C SER A 19 23.65 -12.27 -11.03
N ASP A 20 23.56 -13.52 -10.69
CA ASP A 20 22.90 -14.07 -9.48
C ASP A 20 23.52 -15.44 -9.16
N GLU A 21 23.02 -16.12 -8.13
CA GLU A 21 23.54 -17.42 -7.70
C GLU A 21 23.52 -18.49 -8.81
N CYS A 22 22.52 -18.45 -9.69
CA CYS A 22 22.39 -19.37 -10.81
C CYS A 22 23.25 -18.95 -12.03
N HIS A 23 23.55 -17.65 -12.15
CA HIS A 23 24.25 -17.04 -13.28
C HIS A 23 25.47 -16.24 -12.78
N PRO A 24 26.49 -16.88 -12.20
CA PRO A 24 27.72 -16.21 -11.82
C PRO A 24 28.54 -15.86 -13.06
N LEU A 25 29.19 -14.69 -13.08
CA LEU A 25 30.02 -14.22 -14.18
C LEU A 25 31.50 -14.58 -13.99
N SER A 26 32.15 -15.07 -15.02
CA SER A 26 33.60 -15.21 -15.07
C SER A 26 34.27 -13.82 -15.23
N ILE A 27 35.57 -13.75 -14.92
CA ILE A 27 36.37 -12.51 -15.14
C ILE A 27 36.33 -12.08 -16.62
N ASN A 28 36.33 -13.04 -17.54
CA ASN A 28 36.29 -12.73 -18.98
C ASN A 28 34.95 -12.09 -19.39
N GLU A 29 33.84 -12.61 -18.89
CA GLU A 29 32.52 -12.02 -19.12
C GLU A 29 32.41 -10.63 -18.51
N LEU A 30 32.93 -10.41 -17.30
CA LEU A 30 32.99 -9.06 -16.70
C LEU A 30 33.78 -8.07 -17.57
N ILE A 31 34.92 -8.49 -18.14
CA ILE A 31 35.73 -7.67 -19.05
C ILE A 31 34.95 -7.38 -20.35
N GLU A 32 34.23 -8.38 -20.87
CA GLU A 32 33.42 -8.23 -22.08
C GLU A 32 32.26 -7.25 -21.85
N TYR A 33 31.51 -7.39 -20.78
CA TYR A 33 30.45 -6.43 -20.39
C TYR A 33 31.01 -5.01 -20.22
N LEU A 34 32.15 -4.85 -19.52
CA LEU A 34 32.79 -3.56 -19.36
C LEU A 34 33.14 -2.90 -20.69
N LYS A 35 33.62 -3.70 -21.65
CA LYS A 35 33.93 -3.22 -23.00
C LYS A 35 32.68 -2.86 -23.80
N CYS A 36 31.67 -3.75 -23.77
CA CYS A 36 30.46 -3.58 -24.58
C CYS A 36 29.56 -2.45 -24.08
N GLU A 37 29.34 -2.37 -22.76
CA GLU A 37 28.37 -1.41 -22.19
C GLU A 37 29.00 -0.06 -21.85
N TYR A 38 30.26 -0.05 -21.41
CA TYR A 38 30.92 1.17 -20.93
C TYR A 38 32.09 1.62 -21.76
N GLY A 39 32.50 0.85 -22.80
CA GLY A 39 33.68 1.16 -23.63
C GLY A 39 34.99 1.08 -22.85
N LEU A 40 35.02 0.36 -21.72
CA LEU A 40 36.20 0.23 -20.84
C LEU A 40 36.99 -1.03 -21.21
N SER A 41 38.25 -0.85 -21.62
CA SER A 41 39.20 -1.94 -21.83
C SER A 41 40.13 -2.00 -20.62
N ILE A 42 39.93 -2.96 -19.73
CA ILE A 42 40.72 -3.14 -18.52
C ILE A 42 41.27 -4.56 -18.41
N ASP A 43 42.35 -4.72 -17.68
CA ASP A 43 42.96 -6.00 -17.42
C ASP A 43 42.30 -6.75 -16.24
N ARG A 44 42.62 -8.06 -16.13
CA ARG A 44 42.09 -8.90 -15.06
C ARG A 44 42.46 -8.39 -13.66
N ARG A 45 43.68 -7.85 -13.49
CA ARG A 45 44.17 -7.36 -12.19
C ARG A 45 43.32 -6.19 -11.71
N THR A 46 42.94 -5.30 -12.60
CA THR A 46 42.06 -4.17 -12.32
C THR A 46 40.65 -4.64 -11.93
N VAL A 47 40.13 -5.72 -12.56
CA VAL A 47 38.83 -6.30 -12.17
C VAL A 47 38.89 -6.86 -10.74
N TYR A 48 39.95 -7.64 -10.43
CA TYR A 48 40.14 -8.20 -9.08
C TYR A 48 40.22 -7.09 -8.03
N SER A 49 41.07 -6.09 -8.25
CA SER A 49 41.21 -4.93 -7.33
C SER A 49 39.89 -4.20 -7.13
N SER A 50 39.06 -4.10 -8.17
CA SER A 50 37.75 -3.45 -8.04
C SER A 50 36.76 -4.31 -7.26
N ILE A 51 36.79 -5.65 -7.41
CA ILE A 51 35.98 -6.56 -6.62
C ILE A 51 36.40 -6.52 -5.15
N ASP A 52 37.72 -6.51 -4.87
CA ASP A 52 38.23 -6.39 -3.51
C ASP A 52 37.78 -5.07 -2.87
N THR A 53 37.86 -3.95 -3.60
CA THR A 53 37.32 -2.66 -3.14
C THR A 53 35.83 -2.72 -2.83
N LEU A 54 35.01 -3.39 -3.64
CA LEU A 54 33.60 -3.57 -3.35
C LEU A 54 33.38 -4.40 -2.06
N LYS A 55 34.17 -5.45 -1.86
CA LYS A 55 34.11 -6.26 -0.62
C LYS A 55 34.54 -5.45 0.61
N GLU A 56 35.55 -4.60 0.50
CA GLU A 56 35.96 -3.66 1.56
C GLU A 56 34.86 -2.63 1.88
N LEU A 57 33.97 -2.35 0.93
CA LEU A 57 32.79 -1.49 1.11
C LEU A 57 31.54 -2.27 1.54
N ASP A 58 31.72 -3.47 2.10
CA ASP A 58 30.67 -4.34 2.62
C ASP A 58 29.67 -4.89 1.57
N TYR A 59 30.04 -4.88 0.27
CA TYR A 59 29.25 -5.59 -0.73
C TYR A 59 29.56 -7.09 -0.66
N ASP A 60 28.54 -7.91 -0.42
CA ASP A 60 28.68 -9.36 -0.36
C ASP A 60 28.71 -9.96 -1.77
N ILE A 61 29.93 -10.17 -2.27
CA ILE A 61 30.17 -10.74 -3.59
C ILE A 61 30.71 -12.16 -3.41
N SER A 62 30.00 -13.14 -3.95
CA SER A 62 30.50 -14.51 -4.06
C SER A 62 31.59 -14.59 -5.12
N THR A 63 32.71 -15.23 -4.78
CA THR A 63 33.89 -15.31 -5.62
C THR A 63 34.06 -16.71 -6.24
N TYR A 64 34.90 -16.80 -7.27
CA TYR A 64 35.26 -18.10 -7.88
C TYR A 64 35.86 -19.07 -6.86
N ASP A 65 36.65 -18.60 -5.89
CA ASP A 65 37.28 -19.47 -4.88
C ASP A 65 36.26 -20.13 -3.97
N GLU A 66 35.13 -19.45 -3.70
CA GLU A 66 34.04 -19.97 -2.90
C GLU A 66 33.14 -20.96 -3.65
N ASN A 67 32.75 -20.62 -4.88
CA ASN A 67 31.70 -21.35 -5.61
C ASN A 67 32.22 -22.15 -6.84
N LYS A 68 33.49 -21.96 -7.25
CA LYS A 68 34.14 -22.56 -8.42
C LYS A 68 33.43 -22.30 -9.78
N ARG A 69 32.58 -21.28 -9.82
CA ARG A 69 31.78 -20.93 -11.02
C ARG A 69 32.07 -19.51 -11.52
N GLY A 70 32.12 -18.53 -10.60
CA GLY A 70 32.33 -17.14 -11.00
C GLY A 70 31.98 -16.15 -9.87
N TYR A 71 31.67 -14.94 -10.27
CA TYR A 71 31.37 -13.82 -9.39
C TYR A 71 29.92 -13.42 -9.52
N TYR A 72 29.24 -13.19 -8.40
CA TYR A 72 27.90 -12.63 -8.37
C TYR A 72 27.64 -11.84 -7.10
N LEU A 73 26.76 -10.86 -7.17
CA LEU A 73 26.29 -10.10 -6.01
C LEU A 73 25.31 -10.96 -5.22
N ARG A 74 25.71 -11.41 -4.01
CA ARG A 74 24.91 -12.31 -3.17
C ARG A 74 23.79 -11.58 -2.47
N THR A 75 24.11 -10.48 -1.80
CA THR A 75 23.13 -9.70 -1.04
C THR A 75 22.63 -8.49 -1.84
N ARG A 76 21.33 -8.45 -2.05
CA ARG A 76 20.63 -7.34 -2.68
C ARG A 76 19.78 -6.63 -1.62
N VAL A 77 19.48 -5.33 -1.87
CA VAL A 77 18.63 -4.51 -0.98
C VAL A 77 17.24 -5.15 -0.80
N LEU A 78 16.70 -5.75 -1.86
CA LEU A 78 15.45 -6.49 -1.84
C LEU A 78 15.64 -7.86 -2.52
N SER A 79 15.09 -8.89 -1.90
CA SER A 79 15.02 -10.23 -2.48
C SER A 79 13.95 -10.31 -3.58
N ILE A 80 13.96 -11.38 -4.36
CA ILE A 80 12.91 -11.67 -5.37
C ILE A 80 11.53 -11.72 -4.71
N ALA A 81 11.43 -12.33 -3.52
CA ALA A 81 10.18 -12.44 -2.78
C ALA A 81 9.66 -11.06 -2.31
N ASP A 82 10.56 -10.18 -1.83
CA ASP A 82 10.20 -8.83 -1.42
C ASP A 82 9.64 -8.03 -2.60
N VAL A 83 10.37 -8.02 -3.73
CA VAL A 83 9.92 -7.34 -4.96
C VAL A 83 8.59 -7.91 -5.43
N ARG A 84 8.42 -9.25 -5.40
CA ARG A 84 7.16 -9.90 -5.78
C ARG A 84 6.00 -9.42 -4.92
N LEU A 85 6.17 -9.44 -3.60
CA LEU A 85 5.12 -9.01 -2.66
C LEU A 85 4.73 -7.54 -2.86
N ILE A 86 5.73 -6.66 -3.05
CA ILE A 86 5.49 -5.24 -3.31
C ILE A 86 4.75 -5.05 -4.64
N CYS A 87 5.14 -5.76 -5.71
CA CYS A 87 4.46 -5.70 -7.00
C CYS A 87 3.00 -6.16 -6.91
N ASP A 88 2.73 -7.29 -6.24
CA ASP A 88 1.37 -7.80 -6.04
C ASP A 88 0.52 -6.82 -5.23
N ALA A 89 1.08 -6.20 -4.19
CA ALA A 89 0.43 -5.14 -3.43
C ALA A 89 0.09 -3.92 -4.31
N MET A 90 1.00 -3.49 -5.20
CA MET A 90 0.75 -2.39 -6.13
C MET A 90 -0.34 -2.71 -7.15
N TYR A 91 -0.41 -3.95 -7.63
CA TYR A 91 -1.50 -4.38 -8.51
C TYR A 91 -2.86 -4.41 -7.80
N SER A 92 -2.90 -4.67 -6.49
CA SER A 92 -4.12 -4.68 -5.69
C SER A 92 -4.68 -3.30 -5.34
N LEU A 93 -3.89 -2.22 -5.54
CA LEU A 93 -4.32 -0.85 -5.26
C LEU A 93 -5.22 -0.30 -6.36
N TYR A 94 -6.49 -0.05 -6.07
CA TYR A 94 -7.43 0.58 -6.99
C TYR A 94 -7.21 2.08 -7.16
N SER A 95 -6.66 2.72 -6.14
CA SER A 95 -6.40 4.16 -6.09
C SER A 95 -5.17 4.62 -6.88
N VAL A 96 -4.44 3.70 -7.52
CA VAL A 96 -3.29 4.01 -8.40
C VAL A 96 -3.61 3.57 -9.82
N SER A 97 -3.34 4.44 -10.80
CA SER A 97 -3.64 4.13 -12.21
C SER A 97 -2.78 2.98 -12.75
N ASN A 98 -3.29 2.28 -13.78
CA ASN A 98 -2.54 1.20 -14.44
C ASN A 98 -1.16 1.67 -14.91
N LYS A 99 -1.08 2.87 -15.53
CA LYS A 99 0.18 3.44 -16.01
C LYS A 99 1.19 3.60 -14.86
N GLN A 100 0.78 4.24 -13.78
CA GLN A 100 1.65 4.46 -12.61
C GLN A 100 2.05 3.15 -11.91
N THR A 101 1.13 2.17 -11.89
CA THR A 101 1.43 0.84 -11.34
C THR A 101 2.53 0.16 -12.18
N ASN A 102 2.39 0.13 -13.50
CA ASN A 102 3.36 -0.51 -14.38
C ASN A 102 4.73 0.17 -14.30
N GLU A 103 4.78 1.51 -14.35
CA GLU A 103 6.02 2.27 -14.21
C GLU A 103 6.74 2.01 -12.87
N LEU A 104 5.99 1.82 -11.78
CA LEU A 104 6.58 1.51 -10.48
C LEU A 104 7.05 0.05 -10.41
N VAL A 105 6.26 -0.87 -10.95
CA VAL A 105 6.61 -2.31 -11.03
C VAL A 105 7.88 -2.51 -11.87
N GLU A 106 8.01 -1.85 -13.03
CA GLU A 106 9.23 -1.89 -13.84
C GLU A 106 10.46 -1.39 -13.07
N ARG A 107 10.33 -0.27 -12.35
CA ARG A 107 11.40 0.26 -11.49
C ARG A 107 11.76 -0.69 -10.35
N LEU A 108 10.78 -1.35 -9.73
CA LEU A 108 11.04 -2.36 -8.70
C LEU A 108 11.76 -3.59 -9.28
N GLN A 109 11.34 -4.07 -10.44
CA GLN A 109 11.98 -5.18 -11.11
C GLN A 109 13.41 -4.86 -11.54
N SER A 110 13.72 -3.61 -11.90
CA SER A 110 15.07 -3.20 -12.29
C SER A 110 16.12 -3.29 -11.18
N ILE A 111 15.71 -3.48 -9.92
CA ILE A 111 16.62 -3.75 -8.79
C ILE A 111 17.16 -5.18 -8.82
N LEU A 112 16.46 -6.09 -9.51
CA LEU A 112 16.83 -7.49 -9.64
C LEU A 112 17.73 -7.74 -10.85
N SER A 113 18.44 -8.89 -10.87
CA SER A 113 19.15 -9.31 -12.09
C SER A 113 18.18 -9.53 -13.25
N GLU A 114 18.68 -9.40 -14.48
CA GLU A 114 17.89 -9.68 -15.69
C GLU A 114 17.31 -11.11 -15.69
N HIS A 115 18.07 -12.06 -15.17
CA HIS A 115 17.65 -13.45 -15.05
C HIS A 115 16.49 -13.61 -14.05
N SER A 116 16.53 -12.88 -12.93
CA SER A 116 15.48 -12.90 -11.91
C SER A 116 14.19 -12.21 -12.37
N ARG A 117 14.27 -11.22 -13.26
CA ARG A 117 13.09 -10.53 -13.82
C ARG A 117 12.15 -11.45 -14.58
N GLN A 118 12.65 -12.56 -15.15
CA GLN A 118 11.80 -13.53 -15.86
C GLN A 118 10.71 -14.16 -14.97
N TYR A 119 10.90 -14.25 -13.66
CA TYR A 119 9.90 -14.76 -12.73
C TYR A 119 8.67 -13.87 -12.61
N PHE A 120 8.76 -12.63 -13.11
CA PHE A 120 7.68 -11.64 -13.05
C PHE A 120 6.83 -11.57 -14.32
N LYS A 121 7.13 -12.35 -15.37
CA LYS A 121 6.37 -12.39 -16.62
C LYS A 121 4.90 -12.78 -16.43
N HIS A 122 4.57 -13.44 -15.33
CA HIS A 122 3.21 -13.88 -14.99
C HIS A 122 2.51 -12.97 -13.97
N LEU A 123 3.09 -11.80 -13.67
CA LEU A 123 2.40 -10.79 -12.87
C LEU A 123 1.22 -10.24 -13.66
N THR A 124 0.02 -10.52 -13.20
CA THR A 124 -1.21 -10.02 -13.82
C THR A 124 -2.03 -9.24 -12.81
N SER A 125 -2.54 -8.09 -13.23
CA SER A 125 -3.55 -7.36 -12.47
C SER A 125 -4.89 -8.09 -12.58
N ILE A 126 -5.43 -8.55 -11.45
CA ILE A 126 -6.74 -9.21 -11.40
C ILE A 126 -7.89 -8.24 -11.70
N SER A 127 -7.67 -6.93 -11.64
CA SER A 127 -8.74 -5.92 -11.70
C SER A 127 -8.36 -4.64 -12.43
N VAL A 128 -7.83 -4.77 -13.65
CA VAL A 128 -7.47 -3.62 -14.52
C VAL A 128 -8.62 -2.60 -14.64
N SER A 129 -9.87 -3.07 -14.69
CA SER A 129 -11.05 -2.21 -14.84
C SER A 129 -11.46 -1.40 -13.60
N ARG A 130 -10.87 -1.70 -12.43
CA ARG A 130 -11.21 -1.02 -11.15
C ARG A 130 -10.24 0.09 -10.77
N LYS A 131 -9.12 0.21 -11.48
CA LYS A 131 -8.11 1.24 -11.17
C LYS A 131 -8.58 2.62 -11.62
N THR A 132 -8.16 3.63 -10.86
CA THR A 132 -8.43 5.04 -11.19
C THR A 132 -7.69 5.46 -12.46
N ASP A 133 -8.26 6.44 -13.18
CA ASP A 133 -7.57 7.14 -14.28
C ASP A 133 -6.84 8.40 -13.79
N ASN A 134 -6.87 8.70 -12.49
CA ASN A 134 -6.22 9.88 -11.93
C ASN A 134 -4.69 9.71 -11.88
N SER A 135 -4.01 10.32 -12.84
CA SER A 135 -2.53 10.32 -12.90
C SER A 135 -1.85 11.19 -11.83
N SER A 136 -2.61 12.00 -11.09
CA SER A 136 -2.07 12.93 -10.08
C SER A 136 -1.93 12.31 -8.69
N VAL A 137 -2.26 11.04 -8.49
CA VAL A 137 -2.30 10.40 -7.15
C VAL A 137 -0.96 10.52 -6.43
N PHE A 138 0.17 10.20 -7.06
CA PHE A 138 1.48 10.31 -6.42
C PHE A 138 1.85 11.76 -6.07
N LYS A 139 1.50 12.71 -6.93
CA LYS A 139 1.67 14.14 -6.65
C LYS A 139 0.81 14.57 -5.46
N ASN A 140 -0.44 14.11 -5.41
CA ASN A 140 -1.35 14.39 -4.30
C ASN A 140 -0.81 13.84 -2.98
N ILE A 141 -0.33 12.58 -2.97
CA ILE A 141 0.30 11.96 -1.80
C ILE A 141 1.47 12.81 -1.32
N GLY A 142 2.41 13.16 -2.20
CA GLY A 142 3.56 13.98 -1.83
C GLY A 142 3.18 15.37 -1.29
N SER A 143 2.17 16.03 -1.87
CA SER A 143 1.68 17.32 -1.38
C SER A 143 1.00 17.20 -0.01
N ILE A 144 0.23 16.12 0.20
CA ILE A 144 -0.44 15.85 1.48
C ILE A 144 0.60 15.54 2.57
N ASP A 145 1.60 14.69 2.30
CA ASP A 145 2.69 14.40 3.24
C ASP A 145 3.46 15.66 3.64
N GLN A 146 3.75 16.52 2.68
CA GLN A 146 4.40 17.78 2.95
C GLN A 146 3.54 18.69 3.86
N ALA A 147 2.23 18.72 3.63
CA ALA A 147 1.32 19.52 4.45
C ALA A 147 1.19 18.95 5.88
N ILE A 148 1.12 17.63 6.03
CA ILE A 148 1.11 16.94 7.33
C ILE A 148 2.40 17.27 8.10
N SER A 149 3.56 17.13 7.47
CA SER A 149 4.87 17.41 8.08
C SER A 149 5.01 18.86 8.52
N LYS A 150 4.50 19.81 7.71
CA LYS A 150 4.51 21.24 8.02
C LYS A 150 3.38 21.68 8.96
N ARG A 151 2.44 20.80 9.29
CA ARG A 151 1.23 21.09 10.07
C ARG A 151 0.43 22.27 9.50
N VAL A 152 0.18 22.25 8.21
CA VAL A 152 -0.60 23.27 7.50
C VAL A 152 -1.82 22.66 6.80
N LYS A 153 -2.84 23.50 6.59
CA LYS A 153 -4.06 23.12 5.88
C LYS A 153 -3.78 22.90 4.39
N ILE A 154 -4.65 22.13 3.76
CA ILE A 154 -4.70 21.98 2.30
C ILE A 154 -6.07 22.35 1.77
N SER A 155 -6.13 22.73 0.49
CA SER A 155 -7.38 22.82 -0.25
C SER A 155 -7.35 21.90 -1.46
N PHE A 156 -8.53 21.40 -1.87
CA PHE A 156 -8.68 20.52 -3.03
C PHE A 156 -10.11 20.51 -3.54
N ILE A 157 -10.32 20.01 -4.76
CA ILE A 157 -11.62 19.65 -5.32
C ILE A 157 -11.83 18.15 -5.07
N TYR A 158 -12.96 17.78 -4.47
CA TYR A 158 -13.34 16.39 -4.30
C TYR A 158 -14.33 15.94 -5.35
N MET A 159 -13.98 14.87 -6.06
CA MET A 159 -14.75 14.35 -7.18
C MET A 159 -15.68 13.21 -6.74
N GLN A 160 -16.75 12.98 -7.49
CA GLN A 160 -17.65 11.82 -7.35
C GLN A 160 -18.07 11.32 -8.73
N TYR A 161 -18.42 10.06 -8.84
CA TYR A 161 -18.98 9.50 -10.06
C TYR A 161 -20.45 9.91 -10.23
N GLY A 162 -20.80 10.38 -11.43
CA GLY A 162 -22.19 10.53 -11.87
C GLY A 162 -22.73 9.22 -12.48
N LEU A 163 -24.02 9.22 -12.83
CA LEU A 163 -24.67 8.10 -13.55
C LEU A 163 -24.07 7.88 -14.96
N ASP A 164 -23.44 8.89 -15.51
CA ASP A 164 -22.67 8.83 -16.77
C ASP A 164 -21.30 8.13 -16.61
N LYS A 165 -20.98 7.62 -15.42
CA LYS A 165 -19.72 6.98 -15.03
C LYS A 165 -18.51 7.91 -15.13
N LYS A 166 -18.70 9.23 -15.22
CA LYS A 166 -17.64 10.23 -15.23
C LYS A 166 -17.50 10.90 -13.87
N LEU A 167 -16.32 11.43 -13.61
CA LEU A 167 -16.03 12.17 -12.38
C LEU A 167 -16.49 13.63 -12.51
N HIS A 168 -17.32 14.07 -11.58
CA HIS A 168 -17.81 15.45 -11.45
C HIS A 168 -17.41 15.99 -10.08
N PRO A 169 -17.19 17.31 -9.92
CA PRO A 169 -17.02 17.90 -8.61
C PRO A 169 -18.23 17.61 -7.72
N ARG A 170 -17.99 17.13 -6.50
CA ARG A 170 -19.06 16.85 -5.55
C ARG A 170 -19.78 18.13 -5.09
N ARG A 171 -19.07 19.26 -5.13
CA ARG A 171 -19.59 20.62 -4.88
C ARG A 171 -18.72 21.63 -5.59
N ASN A 172 -19.22 22.86 -5.74
CA ASN A 172 -18.50 23.94 -6.43
C ASN A 172 -17.36 24.53 -5.59
N GLU A 173 -17.51 24.56 -4.24
CA GLU A 173 -16.50 25.13 -3.36
C GLU A 173 -15.35 24.16 -3.11
N LEU A 174 -14.16 24.72 -2.87
CA LEU A 174 -13.01 23.96 -2.44
C LEU A 174 -13.23 23.33 -1.06
N TYR A 175 -12.69 22.14 -0.88
CA TYR A 175 -12.53 21.54 0.43
C TYR A 175 -11.28 22.12 1.08
N ILE A 176 -11.43 22.75 2.23
CA ILE A 176 -10.31 23.19 3.08
C ILE A 176 -10.28 22.25 4.28
N VAL A 177 -9.14 21.62 4.51
CA VAL A 177 -9.01 20.59 5.55
C VAL A 177 -7.68 20.68 6.25
N SER A 178 -7.65 20.20 7.49
CA SER A 178 -6.46 19.94 8.29
C SER A 178 -6.06 18.48 8.11
N PRO A 179 -4.99 18.15 7.36
CA PRO A 179 -4.56 16.77 7.11
C PRO A 179 -3.80 16.21 8.33
N TYR A 180 -4.03 14.93 8.67
CA TYR A 180 -3.37 14.27 9.81
C TYR A 180 -2.61 13.01 9.46
N SER A 181 -3.17 12.19 8.58
CA SER A 181 -2.58 10.91 8.20
C SER A 181 -3.15 10.43 6.87
N MET A 182 -2.48 9.46 6.28
CA MET A 182 -3.00 8.69 5.17
C MET A 182 -3.07 7.22 5.55
N VAL A 183 -4.04 6.49 5.00
CA VAL A 183 -4.24 5.06 5.25
C VAL A 183 -4.67 4.36 3.97
N CYS A 184 -4.13 3.16 3.76
CA CYS A 184 -4.57 2.25 2.70
C CYS A 184 -5.54 1.23 3.29
N GLU A 185 -6.74 1.13 2.74
CA GLU A 185 -7.74 0.13 3.13
C GLU A 185 -8.48 -0.37 1.91
N ASN A 186 -8.62 -1.70 1.80
CA ASN A 186 -9.35 -2.36 0.71
C ASN A 186 -8.94 -1.87 -0.70
N GLY A 187 -7.63 -1.71 -0.93
CA GLY A 187 -7.09 -1.24 -2.21
C GLY A 187 -7.29 0.24 -2.51
N ASN A 188 -7.86 1.00 -1.59
CA ASN A 188 -8.03 2.45 -1.72
C ASN A 188 -7.15 3.20 -0.72
N TYR A 189 -6.67 4.38 -1.13
CA TYR A 189 -5.83 5.24 -0.30
C TYR A 189 -6.65 6.44 0.17
N TYR A 190 -6.71 6.64 1.48
CA TYR A 190 -7.56 7.65 2.12
C TYR A 190 -6.72 8.69 2.86
N LEU A 191 -7.11 9.94 2.73
CA LEU A 191 -6.68 11.03 3.58
C LEU A 191 -7.58 11.10 4.82
N LEU A 192 -6.98 11.03 6.01
CA LEU A 192 -7.60 11.33 7.30
C LEU A 192 -7.41 12.80 7.62
N CYS A 193 -8.48 13.54 7.74
CA CYS A 193 -8.42 14.98 7.95
C CYS A 193 -9.64 15.50 8.71
N VAL A 194 -9.56 16.72 9.20
CA VAL A 194 -10.71 17.48 9.71
C VAL A 194 -11.04 18.59 8.76
N LYS A 195 -12.30 18.67 8.35
CA LYS A 195 -12.82 19.73 7.50
C LYS A 195 -12.85 21.04 8.28
N ASP A 196 -12.51 22.14 7.63
CA ASP A 196 -12.56 23.46 8.23
C ASP A 196 -13.94 23.77 8.84
N GLY A 197 -13.95 24.32 10.05
CA GLY A 197 -15.17 24.56 10.82
C GLY A 197 -15.83 23.31 11.41
N LYS A 198 -15.20 22.13 11.36
CA LYS A 198 -15.67 20.88 11.96
C LYS A 198 -14.64 20.36 12.98
N SER A 199 -15.10 19.45 13.86
CA SER A 199 -14.25 18.76 14.85
C SER A 199 -14.05 17.28 14.54
N GLU A 200 -14.86 16.70 13.66
CA GLU A 200 -14.88 15.27 13.38
C GLU A 200 -13.91 14.90 12.28
N LEU A 201 -13.23 13.76 12.43
CA LEU A 201 -12.39 13.17 11.39
C LEU A 201 -13.24 12.73 10.19
N SER A 202 -12.73 13.05 9.02
CA SER A 202 -13.31 12.68 7.73
C SER A 202 -12.29 11.90 6.91
N HIS A 203 -12.78 11.00 6.06
CA HIS A 203 -12.00 10.19 5.15
C HIS A 203 -12.28 10.62 3.71
N TYR A 204 -11.22 10.95 2.95
CA TYR A 204 -11.33 11.27 1.53
C TYR A 204 -10.43 10.37 0.72
N ARG A 205 -10.97 9.68 -0.29
CA ARG A 205 -10.18 8.87 -1.22
C ARG A 205 -9.25 9.80 -2.01
N ILE A 206 -7.95 9.49 -2.01
CA ILE A 206 -6.93 10.35 -2.62
C ILE A 206 -7.03 10.35 -4.16
N ASP A 207 -7.48 9.26 -4.75
CA ASP A 207 -7.72 9.17 -6.20
C ASP A 207 -8.90 10.02 -6.68
N LEU A 208 -9.82 10.40 -5.79
CA LEU A 208 -10.92 11.32 -6.05
C LEU A 208 -10.59 12.78 -5.71
N ILE A 209 -9.36 13.07 -5.31
CA ILE A 209 -8.88 14.43 -5.02
C ILE A 209 -8.21 15.01 -6.26
N LYS A 210 -8.58 16.24 -6.62
CA LYS A 210 -7.93 17.05 -7.66
C LYS A 210 -7.43 18.37 -7.10
N ASP A 211 -6.39 18.91 -7.72
CA ASP A 211 -5.86 20.26 -7.48
C ASP A 211 -5.50 20.54 -6.01
N VAL A 212 -4.75 19.62 -5.41
CA VAL A 212 -4.24 19.79 -4.04
C VAL A 212 -3.33 21.01 -3.96
N ARG A 213 -3.66 21.96 -3.07
CA ARG A 213 -2.84 23.15 -2.77
C ARG A 213 -2.54 23.20 -1.29
N ILE A 214 -1.28 23.37 -0.96
CA ILE A 214 -0.81 23.58 0.41
C ILE A 214 -1.07 25.04 0.77
N LEU A 215 -1.75 25.26 1.90
CA LEU A 215 -2.06 26.59 2.39
C LEU A 215 -1.02 27.07 3.41
N ALA A 216 -0.87 28.37 3.58
CA ALA A 216 -0.02 28.94 4.64
C ALA A 216 -0.66 28.84 6.04
N THR A 217 -1.96 28.52 6.11
CA THR A 217 -2.73 28.45 7.35
C THR A 217 -2.36 27.21 8.13
N ARG A 218 -2.02 27.36 9.41
CA ARG A 218 -1.72 26.23 10.30
C ARG A 218 -2.96 25.41 10.62
N VAL A 219 -2.71 24.12 10.89
CA VAL A 219 -3.73 23.19 11.40
C VAL A 219 -4.14 23.65 12.81
N GLU A 220 -5.45 23.88 13.00
CA GLU A 220 -6.02 24.35 14.26
C GLU A 220 -6.48 23.24 15.19
N SER A 221 -6.42 22.01 14.75
CA SER A 221 -7.17 20.93 15.32
C SER A 221 -6.55 20.31 16.57
N LYS A 222 -7.44 19.90 17.45
CA LYS A 222 -7.23 19.21 18.70
C LYS A 222 -7.40 17.69 18.57
N VAL A 223 -7.19 17.10 17.38
CA VAL A 223 -7.32 15.64 17.18
C VAL A 223 -6.17 14.94 17.89
N SER A 224 -6.48 14.01 18.77
CA SER A 224 -5.50 13.23 19.50
C SER A 224 -4.91 12.11 18.61
N ALA A 225 -3.72 11.61 18.98
CA ALA A 225 -3.13 10.44 18.35
C ALA A 225 -4.05 9.19 18.48
N PHE A 226 -4.83 9.11 19.57
CA PHE A 226 -5.80 8.06 19.80
C PHE A 226 -6.96 8.12 18.81
N ASP A 227 -7.48 9.31 18.48
CA ASP A 227 -8.57 9.48 17.51
C ASP A 227 -8.09 9.07 16.12
N ILE A 228 -6.86 9.43 15.74
CA ILE A 228 -6.25 9.02 14.47
C ILE A 228 -6.07 7.49 14.40
N ALA A 229 -5.58 6.87 15.48
CA ALA A 229 -5.41 5.42 15.54
C ALA A 229 -6.76 4.68 15.45
N SER A 230 -7.79 5.21 16.11
CA SER A 230 -9.16 4.68 16.06
C SER A 230 -9.76 4.83 14.66
N ALA A 231 -9.54 5.96 13.99
CA ALA A 231 -10.02 6.20 12.64
C ALA A 231 -9.35 5.30 11.58
N LYS A 232 -8.08 4.92 11.79
CA LYS A 232 -7.37 3.95 10.95
C LYS A 232 -7.97 2.54 11.00
N LYS A 233 -8.65 2.19 12.09
CA LYS A 233 -9.34 0.90 12.28
C LYS A 233 -10.83 0.95 11.88
N ALA A 234 -11.29 2.07 11.29
CA ALA A 234 -12.70 2.24 10.95
C ALA A 234 -13.16 1.22 9.91
N VAL A 235 -14.30 0.57 10.18
CA VAL A 235 -14.93 -0.37 9.26
C VAL A 235 -15.50 0.40 8.04
N TYR A 236 -15.10 0.03 6.82
CA TYR A 236 -15.53 0.66 5.57
C TYR A 236 -15.26 2.18 5.48
N ALA A 237 -14.28 2.70 6.22
CA ALA A 237 -13.95 4.13 6.28
C ALA A 237 -15.14 5.04 6.66
N PHE A 238 -16.12 4.52 7.39
CA PHE A 238 -17.19 5.35 7.97
C PHE A 238 -16.63 6.24 9.07
N ALA A 239 -16.89 7.52 8.96
CA ALA A 239 -16.59 8.48 10.01
C ALA A 239 -17.60 8.32 11.16
N GLY A 240 -17.14 8.46 12.41
CA GLY A 240 -17.98 8.39 13.57
C GLY A 240 -17.22 8.00 14.83
N LYS A 241 -17.88 8.09 15.98
CA LYS A 241 -17.31 7.67 17.25
C LYS A 241 -17.47 6.16 17.40
N PRO A 242 -16.38 5.41 17.70
CA PRO A 242 -16.49 3.99 17.97
C PRO A 242 -17.26 3.73 19.27
N GLU A 243 -18.18 2.76 19.24
CA GLU A 243 -18.97 2.28 20.36
C GLU A 243 -18.70 0.80 20.61
N GLU A 244 -18.99 0.32 21.80
CA GLU A 244 -18.95 -1.12 22.10
C GLU A 244 -20.22 -1.78 21.54
N ILE A 245 -20.00 -2.79 20.69
CA ILE A 245 -21.08 -3.51 19.99
C ILE A 245 -20.96 -4.98 20.37
N THR A 246 -22.08 -5.54 20.83
CA THR A 246 -22.19 -6.95 21.18
C THR A 246 -22.91 -7.70 20.07
N LEU A 247 -22.26 -8.73 19.56
CA LEU A 247 -22.76 -9.59 18.50
C LEU A 247 -22.94 -11.01 19.00
N ARG A 248 -23.99 -11.69 18.54
CA ARG A 248 -24.09 -13.14 18.54
C ARG A 248 -23.71 -13.65 17.15
N CYS A 249 -22.71 -14.54 17.10
CA CYS A 249 -22.16 -15.03 15.85
C CYS A 249 -22.23 -16.55 15.80
N HIS A 250 -22.58 -17.12 14.63
CA HIS A 250 -22.43 -18.55 14.39
C HIS A 250 -20.93 -18.91 14.39
N ARG A 251 -20.57 -20.10 14.88
CA ARG A 251 -19.18 -20.55 15.07
C ARG A 251 -18.33 -20.44 13.81
N ARG A 252 -18.91 -20.67 12.62
CA ARG A 252 -18.21 -20.54 11.34
C ARG A 252 -17.71 -19.13 11.01
N MET A 253 -18.23 -18.11 11.70
CA MET A 253 -17.82 -16.71 11.54
C MET A 253 -16.52 -16.34 12.26
N ILE A 254 -15.90 -17.24 13.02
CA ILE A 254 -14.73 -16.91 13.85
C ILE A 254 -13.56 -16.39 12.99
N SER A 255 -13.25 -17.05 11.86
CA SER A 255 -12.19 -16.60 10.96
C SER A 255 -12.52 -15.25 10.33
N GLY A 256 -13.72 -15.07 9.79
CA GLY A 256 -14.13 -13.79 9.20
C GLY A 256 -14.17 -12.63 10.19
N LEU A 257 -14.47 -12.92 11.47
CA LEU A 257 -14.40 -11.93 12.53
C LEU A 257 -12.94 -11.55 12.86
N ILE A 258 -12.06 -12.53 12.99
CA ILE A 258 -10.63 -12.31 13.24
C ILE A 258 -9.97 -11.60 12.05
N ASP A 259 -10.27 -12.01 10.83
CA ASP A 259 -9.75 -11.39 9.61
C ASP A 259 -10.13 -9.91 9.53
N ARG A 260 -11.33 -9.55 9.99
CA ARG A 260 -11.83 -8.17 9.94
C ARG A 260 -11.39 -7.30 11.12
N PHE A 261 -11.40 -7.85 12.34
CA PHE A 261 -11.23 -7.08 13.60
C PHE A 261 -9.96 -7.46 14.37
N GLY A 262 -9.17 -8.41 13.85
CA GLY A 262 -8.02 -8.94 14.56
C GLY A 262 -8.40 -9.78 15.78
N THR A 263 -7.45 -9.97 16.68
CA THR A 263 -7.63 -10.77 17.92
C THR A 263 -8.08 -9.93 19.13
N GLU A 264 -8.31 -8.62 18.94
CA GLU A 264 -8.72 -7.70 20.03
C GLU A 264 -10.17 -7.91 20.55
N PRO A 265 -11.15 -8.37 19.72
CA PRO A 265 -12.50 -8.63 20.20
C PRO A 265 -12.53 -9.62 21.34
N LYS A 266 -13.34 -9.33 22.37
CA LYS A 266 -13.60 -10.29 23.46
C LYS A 266 -14.60 -11.32 22.97
N ILE A 267 -14.19 -12.58 22.96
CA ILE A 267 -15.01 -13.70 22.47
C ILE A 267 -15.35 -14.61 23.64
N GLN A 268 -16.64 -14.97 23.77
CA GLN A 268 -17.14 -15.89 24.78
C GLN A 268 -18.00 -16.96 24.10
N LYS A 269 -17.72 -18.25 24.34
CA LYS A 269 -18.57 -19.34 23.88
C LYS A 269 -19.97 -19.18 24.50
N LEU A 270 -21.02 -19.24 23.69
CA LEU A 270 -22.40 -19.23 24.11
C LEU A 270 -22.94 -20.67 24.20
N ASP A 271 -22.83 -21.40 23.08
CA ASP A 271 -23.20 -22.81 22.93
C ASP A 271 -22.28 -23.51 21.93
N ASP A 272 -22.60 -24.70 21.45
CA ASP A 272 -21.77 -25.43 20.51
C ASP A 272 -21.79 -24.83 19.11
N SER A 273 -22.79 -24.05 18.78
CA SER A 273 -23.00 -23.43 17.44
C SER A 273 -22.71 -21.94 17.42
N HIS A 274 -22.72 -21.26 18.59
CA HIS A 274 -22.62 -19.81 18.65
C HIS A 274 -21.61 -19.30 19.69
N PHE A 275 -21.16 -18.07 19.47
CA PHE A 275 -20.37 -17.31 20.43
C PHE A 275 -20.83 -15.84 20.46
N ILE A 276 -20.51 -15.16 21.55
CA ILE A 276 -20.70 -13.72 21.72
C ILE A 276 -19.38 -13.03 21.45
N ALA A 277 -19.39 -11.99 20.62
CA ALA A 277 -18.26 -11.12 20.38
C ALA A 277 -18.57 -9.69 20.82
N ARG A 278 -17.64 -9.05 21.57
CA ARG A 278 -17.72 -7.62 21.91
C ARG A 278 -16.63 -6.89 21.16
N ILE A 279 -17.05 -5.91 20.34
CA ILE A 279 -16.19 -5.22 19.38
C ILE A 279 -16.37 -3.72 19.56
N LYS A 280 -15.27 -2.97 19.59
CA LYS A 280 -15.31 -1.52 19.57
C LYS A 280 -15.19 -1.02 18.14
N ALA A 281 -16.29 -0.53 17.55
CA ALA A 281 -16.33 -0.11 16.16
C ALA A 281 -17.36 1.01 15.92
N VAL A 282 -17.27 1.67 14.76
CA VAL A 282 -18.26 2.68 14.33
C VAL A 282 -19.58 1.98 13.98
N PRO A 283 -20.71 2.34 14.63
CA PRO A 283 -21.99 1.63 14.48
C PRO A 283 -22.44 1.45 13.03
N GLN A 284 -22.34 2.50 12.21
CA GLN A 284 -22.74 2.46 10.80
C GLN A 284 -21.95 1.41 10.00
N GLY A 285 -20.64 1.30 10.22
CA GLY A 285 -19.81 0.30 9.55
C GLY A 285 -20.19 -1.13 9.98
N MET A 286 -20.49 -1.32 11.28
CA MET A 286 -20.94 -2.60 11.80
C MET A 286 -22.31 -3.01 11.26
N LEU A 287 -23.23 -2.06 11.10
CA LEU A 287 -24.53 -2.32 10.49
C LEU A 287 -24.38 -2.92 9.09
N PHE A 288 -23.54 -2.31 8.23
CA PHE A 288 -23.30 -2.83 6.90
C PHE A 288 -22.57 -4.18 6.91
N TRP A 289 -21.62 -4.37 7.81
CA TRP A 289 -20.91 -5.65 7.93
C TRP A 289 -21.85 -6.78 8.36
N THR A 290 -22.70 -6.55 9.35
CA THR A 290 -23.66 -7.56 9.81
C THR A 290 -24.70 -7.90 8.76
N MET A 291 -25.12 -6.94 7.92
CA MET A 291 -26.03 -7.20 6.81
C MET A 291 -25.45 -8.17 5.76
N GLN A 292 -24.14 -8.21 5.59
CA GLN A 292 -23.50 -9.19 4.67
C GLN A 292 -23.58 -10.62 5.20
N TYR A 293 -23.69 -10.79 6.52
CA TYR A 293 -23.69 -12.08 7.21
C TYR A 293 -24.99 -12.29 8.01
N LEU A 294 -26.09 -11.86 7.44
CA LEU A 294 -27.40 -11.79 8.13
C LEU A 294 -27.85 -13.11 8.75
N SER A 295 -27.54 -14.26 8.11
CA SER A 295 -27.86 -15.58 8.62
C SER A 295 -26.99 -16.03 9.81
N ASP A 296 -25.87 -15.39 10.02
CA ASP A 296 -24.81 -15.87 10.92
C ASP A 296 -24.44 -14.89 12.02
N VAL A 297 -24.82 -13.62 11.87
CA VAL A 297 -24.43 -12.53 12.78
C VAL A 297 -25.66 -11.72 13.15
N GLU A 298 -25.91 -11.63 14.47
CA GLU A 298 -26.98 -10.83 15.06
C GLU A 298 -26.38 -9.74 15.95
N ILE A 299 -26.84 -8.49 15.81
CA ILE A 299 -26.52 -7.39 16.72
C ILE A 299 -27.40 -7.56 17.96
N LEU A 300 -26.76 -7.69 19.13
CA LEU A 300 -27.47 -7.71 20.43
C LEU A 300 -27.51 -6.32 21.06
N GLU A 301 -26.38 -5.61 21.05
CA GLU A 301 -26.22 -4.29 21.65
C GLU A 301 -25.35 -3.38 20.73
N PRO A 302 -25.59 -2.06 20.74
CA PRO A 302 -26.66 -1.36 21.48
C PRO A 302 -28.04 -1.55 20.84
N ALA A 303 -29.09 -1.41 21.64
CA ALA A 303 -30.49 -1.61 21.19
C ALA A 303 -30.87 -0.70 20.00
N SER A 304 -30.33 0.52 19.95
CA SER A 304 -30.56 1.45 18.85
C SER A 304 -30.00 0.92 17.52
N LEU A 305 -28.81 0.30 17.51
CA LEU A 305 -28.22 -0.29 16.33
C LEU A 305 -28.95 -1.57 15.91
N ARG A 306 -29.36 -2.39 16.90
CA ARG A 306 -30.19 -3.55 16.64
C ARG A 306 -31.52 -3.18 15.99
N GLN A 307 -32.17 -2.10 16.45
CA GLN A 307 -33.43 -1.63 15.87
C GLN A 307 -33.23 -1.16 14.41
N GLN A 308 -32.14 -0.44 14.13
CA GLN A 308 -31.79 -0.05 12.75
C GLN A 308 -31.62 -1.27 11.84
N ALA A 309 -30.96 -2.33 12.31
CA ALA A 309 -30.82 -3.58 11.56
C ALA A 309 -32.19 -4.21 11.26
N ILE A 310 -33.08 -4.28 12.27
CA ILE A 310 -34.43 -4.81 12.12
C ILE A 310 -35.24 -3.99 11.10
N ASP A 311 -35.14 -2.66 11.17
CA ASP A 311 -35.87 -1.77 10.26
C ASP A 311 -35.37 -1.90 8.83
N MET A 312 -34.04 -2.05 8.63
CA MET A 312 -33.48 -2.35 7.30
C MET A 312 -33.96 -3.68 6.74
N ILE A 313 -34.06 -4.72 7.57
CA ILE A 313 -34.57 -6.03 7.15
C ILE A 313 -36.05 -5.92 6.77
N LYS A 314 -36.85 -5.21 7.55
CA LYS A 314 -38.29 -5.02 7.30
C LYS A 314 -38.56 -4.20 6.04
N SER A 315 -37.71 -3.19 5.76
CA SER A 315 -37.82 -2.34 4.55
C SER A 315 -37.15 -2.95 3.33
N ASN A 316 -36.68 -4.18 3.41
CA ASN A 316 -36.04 -4.89 2.32
C ASN A 316 -37.02 -5.07 1.15
N PRO A 317 -36.67 -4.67 -0.11
CA PRO A 317 -37.53 -4.81 -1.27
C PRO A 317 -37.86 -6.27 -1.64
N TYR A 318 -37.14 -7.25 -1.07
CA TYR A 318 -37.43 -8.69 -1.23
C TYR A 318 -38.42 -9.26 -0.19
N ASN A 319 -38.84 -8.46 0.82
CA ASN A 319 -39.95 -8.83 1.69
C ASN A 319 -41.27 -8.63 0.92
N VAL A 320 -41.74 -9.70 0.32
CA VAL A 320 -43.05 -9.76 -0.34
C VAL A 320 -44.08 -10.30 0.66
#